data_73868b7913c6a8184a55cd6205a8dcc5
#
_entry.id   73868b7913c6a8184a55cd6205a8dcc5
#
_cell.length_a   1.000
_cell.length_b   1.000
_cell.length_c   1.000
_cell.angle_alpha   90.00
_cell.angle_beta   90.00
_cell.angle_gamma   90.00
#
_symmetry.space_group_name_H-M   'P 1'
#
loop_
_entity.id
_entity.type
_entity.pdbx_description
1 polymer ?
#
loop_
_entity_poly.entity_id
_entity_poly.type
_entity_poly.pdbx_seq_one_letter_code
_entity_poly.pdbx_strand_id
1 'polypeptide(L)'
;MKVWFYTYGLPVVVTHCSNNYGPYQFPEKLIPLVILKALDEKPLPIFGKGDNVRDWLYVDDHAEALVLAVEKGIIGQTYNIGGNNEYTNLQVVEAICTVLDEVHPRGNGATYKQLIEFVEDRAGHDKRYAIDATKITQRLGWQPSENFAAGIRKTVQWYLQNPDWWQPIQASKYHGQRLGVKEQ
;
A
#
# COMPACT_ATOMS: atom_id res chain seq x y z
N MET A 1 -21.55 -10.36 -6.79
CA MET A 1 -21.21 -10.61 -8.21
C MET A 1 -21.41 -12.05 -8.66
N LYS A 2 -20.95 -13.08 -7.92
CA LYS A 2 -21.21 -14.51 -8.30
C LYS A 2 -22.68 -14.86 -8.49
N VAL A 3 -23.58 -14.31 -7.67
CA VAL A 3 -25.04 -14.51 -7.81
C VAL A 3 -25.53 -14.11 -9.21
N TRP A 4 -25.06 -12.99 -9.76
CA TRP A 4 -25.43 -12.53 -11.11
C TRP A 4 -24.97 -13.50 -12.20
N PHE A 5 -23.77 -14.08 -12.02
CA PHE A 5 -23.29 -15.12 -12.94
C PHE A 5 -24.22 -16.35 -12.90
N TYR A 6 -24.54 -16.87 -11.73
CA TYR A 6 -25.36 -18.07 -11.60
C TYR A 6 -26.82 -17.84 -11.99
N THR A 7 -27.35 -16.62 -11.75
CA THR A 7 -28.78 -16.35 -12.01
C THR A 7 -29.02 -15.89 -13.44
N TYR A 8 -28.12 -15.08 -14.00
CA TYR A 8 -28.35 -14.41 -15.28
C TYR A 8 -27.27 -14.71 -16.33
N GLY A 9 -26.31 -15.56 -16.05
CA GLY A 9 -25.22 -15.86 -16.97
C GLY A 9 -24.25 -14.70 -17.23
N LEU A 10 -24.26 -13.66 -16.35
CA LEU A 10 -23.36 -12.51 -16.55
C LEU A 10 -21.89 -12.97 -16.53
N PRO A 11 -21.10 -12.72 -17.61
CA PRO A 11 -19.72 -13.16 -17.69
C PRO A 11 -18.83 -12.32 -16.77
N VAL A 12 -18.61 -12.77 -15.53
CA VAL A 12 -17.81 -12.07 -14.52
C VAL A 12 -16.62 -12.89 -14.08
N VAL A 13 -15.51 -12.21 -13.83
CA VAL A 13 -14.36 -12.68 -13.02
C VAL A 13 -14.26 -11.79 -11.80
N VAL A 14 -14.05 -12.37 -10.63
CA VAL A 14 -13.93 -11.63 -9.37
C VAL A 14 -12.48 -11.65 -8.92
N THR A 15 -11.93 -10.51 -8.54
CA THR A 15 -10.60 -10.42 -7.97
C THR A 15 -10.64 -9.85 -6.55
N HIS A 16 -9.76 -10.33 -5.69
CA HIS A 16 -9.49 -9.76 -4.38
C HIS A 16 -7.98 -9.51 -4.29
N CYS A 17 -7.58 -8.30 -3.91
CA CYS A 17 -6.16 -7.97 -3.79
C CYS A 17 -5.75 -7.71 -2.35
N SER A 18 -4.44 -7.85 -2.09
CA SER A 18 -3.79 -7.41 -0.86
C SER A 18 -3.58 -5.89 -0.83
N ASN A 19 -2.80 -5.36 0.13
CA ASN A 19 -2.57 -3.93 0.25
C ASN A 19 -1.70 -3.42 -0.90
N ASN A 20 -2.27 -2.59 -1.77
CA ASN A 20 -1.53 -1.98 -2.87
C ASN A 20 -0.72 -0.78 -2.40
N TYR A 21 0.44 -0.57 -3.04
CA TYR A 21 1.26 0.63 -2.86
C TYR A 21 1.98 0.98 -4.17
N GLY A 22 2.40 2.24 -4.31
CA GLY A 22 3.09 2.71 -5.50
C GLY A 22 2.73 4.14 -5.87
N PRO A 23 3.01 4.54 -7.11
CA PRO A 23 2.60 5.81 -7.69
C PRO A 23 1.11 6.09 -7.56
N TYR A 24 0.75 7.37 -7.43
CA TYR A 24 -0.64 7.87 -7.39
C TYR A 24 -1.49 7.36 -6.22
N GLN A 25 -0.90 6.73 -5.19
CA GLN A 25 -1.66 6.33 -4.01
C GLN A 25 -2.07 7.56 -3.19
N PHE A 26 -3.37 7.66 -2.84
CA PHE A 26 -3.89 8.82 -2.11
C PHE A 26 -3.19 8.99 -0.74
N PRO A 27 -2.82 10.23 -0.35
CA PRO A 27 -1.98 10.54 0.82
C PRO A 27 -2.48 10.10 2.20
N GLU A 28 -3.74 9.64 2.35
CA GLU A 28 -4.25 9.10 3.62
C GLU A 28 -3.71 7.71 3.98
N LYS A 29 -3.19 6.98 3.01
CA LYS A 29 -2.69 5.61 3.22
C LYS A 29 -1.29 5.62 3.84
N LEU A 30 -0.94 4.55 4.54
CA LEU A 30 0.27 4.46 5.37
C LEU A 30 1.54 4.92 4.62
N ILE A 31 1.82 4.33 3.45
CA ILE A 31 3.08 4.59 2.73
C ILE A 31 3.19 6.04 2.28
N PRO A 32 2.24 6.61 1.51
CA PRO A 32 2.34 8.02 1.12
C PRO A 32 2.28 8.99 2.30
N LEU A 33 1.46 8.71 3.32
CA LEU A 33 1.38 9.53 4.52
C LEU A 33 2.74 9.64 5.23
N VAL A 34 3.43 8.50 5.39
CA VAL A 34 4.75 8.45 6.03
C VAL A 34 5.78 9.21 5.20
N ILE A 35 5.81 9.00 3.87
CA ILE A 35 6.72 9.72 2.98
C ILE A 35 6.52 11.23 3.12
N LEU A 36 5.29 11.72 2.99
CA LEU A 36 4.99 13.16 3.00
C LEU A 36 5.23 13.79 4.37
N LYS A 37 4.87 13.10 5.48
CA LYS A 37 5.18 13.58 6.82
C LYS A 37 6.69 13.62 7.08
N ALA A 38 7.43 12.64 6.59
CA ALA A 38 8.89 12.62 6.71
C ALA A 38 9.52 13.81 5.97
N LEU A 39 9.08 14.11 4.76
CA LEU A 39 9.55 15.28 4.00
C LEU A 39 9.23 16.61 4.71
N ASP A 40 8.12 16.68 5.42
CA ASP A 40 7.75 17.83 6.27
C ASP A 40 8.46 17.82 7.64
N GLU A 41 9.33 16.86 7.93
CA GLU A 41 9.98 16.63 9.25
C GLU A 41 8.98 16.50 10.42
N LYS A 42 7.76 16.03 10.14
CA LYS A 42 6.69 15.81 11.12
C LYS A 42 6.76 14.41 11.73
N PRO A 43 6.18 14.20 12.94
CA PRO A 43 6.09 12.89 13.56
C PRO A 43 5.45 11.84 12.65
N LEU A 44 6.01 10.63 12.63
CA LEU A 44 5.53 9.47 11.87
C LEU A 44 4.75 8.55 12.81
N PRO A 45 3.41 8.62 12.85
CA PRO A 45 2.62 7.91 13.85
C PRO A 45 2.55 6.42 13.53
N ILE A 46 2.94 5.59 14.50
CA ILE A 46 2.79 4.14 14.50
C ILE A 46 1.71 3.78 15.52
N PHE A 47 0.61 3.19 15.05
CA PHE A 47 -0.47 2.74 15.92
C PHE A 47 -0.08 1.50 16.72
N GLY A 48 -0.31 1.53 18.05
CA GLY A 48 0.03 0.46 18.96
C GLY A 48 1.54 0.17 18.95
N LYS A 49 1.92 -1.09 18.76
CA LYS A 49 3.32 -1.54 18.66
C LYS A 49 3.85 -1.55 17.21
N GLY A 50 3.01 -1.25 16.23
CA GLY A 50 3.35 -1.34 14.82
C GLY A 50 3.58 -2.76 14.29
N ASP A 51 3.16 -3.78 15.05
CA ASP A 51 3.37 -5.19 14.76
C ASP A 51 2.21 -5.84 13.94
N ASN A 52 1.29 -5.00 13.46
CA ASN A 52 0.24 -5.43 12.54
C ASN A 52 0.83 -5.77 11.17
N VAL A 53 0.59 -7.00 10.72
CA VAL A 53 1.16 -7.53 9.48
C VAL A 53 0.20 -7.32 8.30
N ARG A 54 0.75 -6.87 7.17
CA ARG A 54 0.04 -6.74 5.89
C ARG A 54 0.86 -7.35 4.77
N ASP A 55 0.17 -7.94 3.79
CA ASP A 55 0.76 -8.33 2.52
C ASP A 55 0.73 -7.12 1.58
N TRP A 56 1.88 -6.76 1.01
CA TRP A 56 2.07 -5.57 0.19
C TRP A 56 2.32 -5.92 -1.27
N LEU A 57 1.52 -5.33 -2.15
CA LEU A 57 1.55 -5.58 -3.59
C LEU A 57 1.84 -4.27 -4.34
N TYR A 58 2.89 -4.27 -5.16
CA TYR A 58 3.19 -3.11 -5.99
C TYR A 58 2.10 -2.90 -7.05
N VAL A 59 1.72 -1.65 -7.29
CA VAL A 59 0.50 -1.31 -8.06
C VAL A 59 0.57 -1.79 -9.51
N ASP A 60 1.74 -1.76 -10.14
CA ASP A 60 1.89 -2.21 -11.53
C ASP A 60 1.69 -3.73 -11.64
N ASP A 61 2.23 -4.52 -10.71
CA ASP A 61 1.97 -5.96 -10.63
C ASP A 61 0.47 -6.26 -10.46
N HIS A 62 -0.24 -5.45 -9.65
CA HIS A 62 -1.69 -5.59 -9.53
C HIS A 62 -2.41 -5.28 -10.85
N ALA A 63 -2.02 -4.21 -11.54
CA ALA A 63 -2.59 -3.85 -12.85
C ALA A 63 -2.38 -4.97 -13.87
N GLU A 64 -1.18 -5.54 -13.95
CA GLU A 64 -0.87 -6.69 -14.82
C GLU A 64 -1.74 -7.91 -14.47
N ALA A 65 -1.93 -8.22 -13.19
CA ALA A 65 -2.79 -9.31 -12.75
C ALA A 65 -4.25 -9.10 -13.18
N LEU A 66 -4.75 -7.84 -13.11
CA LEU A 66 -6.11 -7.51 -13.55
C LEU A 66 -6.28 -7.70 -15.07
N VAL A 67 -5.32 -7.23 -15.86
CA VAL A 67 -5.32 -7.43 -17.32
C VAL A 67 -5.34 -8.93 -17.63
N LEU A 68 -4.46 -9.70 -17.01
CA LEU A 68 -4.39 -11.14 -17.20
C LEU A 68 -5.68 -11.85 -16.76
N ALA A 69 -6.32 -11.42 -15.68
CA ALA A 69 -7.59 -11.96 -15.22
C ALA A 69 -8.73 -11.68 -16.23
N VAL A 70 -8.71 -10.54 -16.91
CA VAL A 70 -9.66 -10.22 -17.99
C VAL A 70 -9.41 -11.08 -19.23
N GLU A 71 -8.15 -11.24 -19.63
CA GLU A 71 -7.78 -11.96 -20.87
C GLU A 71 -7.89 -13.48 -20.75
N LYS A 72 -7.49 -14.04 -19.60
CA LYS A 72 -7.33 -15.50 -19.41
C LYS A 72 -8.15 -16.07 -18.25
N GLY A 73 -8.81 -15.22 -17.46
CA GLY A 73 -9.61 -15.65 -16.31
C GLY A 73 -10.81 -16.47 -16.74
N ILE A 74 -11.08 -17.53 -16.00
CA ILE A 74 -12.26 -18.37 -16.25
C ILE A 74 -13.50 -17.64 -15.70
N ILE A 75 -14.50 -17.42 -16.54
CA ILE A 75 -15.76 -16.80 -16.18
C ILE A 75 -16.42 -17.52 -14.98
N GLY A 76 -16.94 -16.77 -14.03
CA GLY A 76 -17.51 -17.27 -12.77
C GLY A 76 -16.48 -17.57 -11.67
N GLN A 77 -15.20 -17.50 -11.98
CA GLN A 77 -14.14 -17.77 -10.99
C GLN A 77 -13.72 -16.52 -10.22
N THR A 78 -13.08 -16.77 -9.06
CA THR A 78 -12.46 -15.74 -8.21
C THR A 78 -10.97 -15.99 -8.15
N TYR A 79 -10.18 -14.92 -8.25
CA TYR A 79 -8.72 -14.93 -8.11
C TYR A 79 -8.30 -13.97 -7.02
N ASN A 80 -7.50 -14.47 -6.09
CA ASN A 80 -6.79 -13.63 -5.14
C ASN A 80 -5.47 -13.17 -5.78
N ILE A 81 -5.12 -11.89 -5.54
CA ILE A 81 -3.92 -11.26 -6.07
C ILE A 81 -3.13 -10.69 -4.89
N GLY A 82 -2.00 -11.30 -4.56
CA GLY A 82 -1.18 -10.95 -3.40
C GLY A 82 0.29 -10.80 -3.74
N GLY A 83 0.99 -9.98 -2.95
CA GLY A 83 2.40 -9.68 -3.17
C GLY A 83 3.36 -10.74 -2.65
N ASN A 84 2.90 -11.65 -1.78
CA ASN A 84 3.74 -12.54 -0.97
C ASN A 84 4.83 -11.78 -0.17
N ASN A 85 4.54 -10.55 0.18
CA ASN A 85 5.43 -9.60 0.87
C ASN A 85 4.80 -9.17 2.19
N GLU A 86 4.83 -10.04 3.19
CA GLU A 86 4.28 -9.76 4.52
C GLU A 86 5.28 -8.96 5.35
N TYR A 87 4.90 -7.72 5.70
CA TYR A 87 5.68 -6.83 6.56
C TYR A 87 4.80 -6.24 7.65
N THR A 88 5.38 -5.98 8.81
CA THR A 88 4.73 -5.19 9.85
C THR A 88 4.68 -3.72 9.46
N ASN A 89 3.72 -2.97 10.01
CA ASN A 89 3.64 -1.53 9.78
C ASN A 89 4.95 -0.82 10.16
N LEU A 90 5.58 -1.22 11.26
CA LEU A 90 6.87 -0.66 11.68
C LEU A 90 7.97 -0.94 10.64
N GLN A 91 8.09 -2.17 10.15
CA GLN A 91 9.07 -2.52 9.11
C GLN A 91 8.88 -1.70 7.83
N VAL A 92 7.62 -1.46 7.42
CA VAL A 92 7.31 -0.60 6.27
C VAL A 92 7.81 0.83 6.50
N VAL A 93 7.53 1.41 7.66
CA VAL A 93 7.94 2.78 7.99
C VAL A 93 9.46 2.88 8.07
N GLU A 94 10.14 1.91 8.69
CA GLU A 94 11.61 1.87 8.75
C GLU A 94 12.24 1.74 7.36
N ALA A 95 11.65 0.95 6.46
CA ALA A 95 12.11 0.82 5.07
C ALA A 95 12.02 2.16 4.33
N ILE A 96 10.90 2.88 4.49
CA ILE A 96 10.72 4.23 3.91
C ILE A 96 11.77 5.19 4.45
N CYS A 97 11.97 5.23 5.78
CA CYS A 97 12.99 6.08 6.41
C CYS A 97 14.38 5.79 5.86
N THR A 98 14.74 4.50 5.74
CA THR A 98 16.04 4.08 5.21
C THR A 98 16.24 4.57 3.76
N VAL A 99 15.23 4.43 2.92
CA VAL A 99 15.32 4.94 1.53
C VAL A 99 15.44 6.46 1.51
N LEU A 100 14.67 7.18 2.34
CA LEU A 100 14.74 8.64 2.41
C LEU A 100 16.10 9.11 2.92
N ASP A 101 16.68 8.45 3.93
CA ASP A 101 18.04 8.77 4.43
C ASP A 101 19.10 8.67 3.31
N GLU A 102 18.91 7.74 2.35
CA GLU A 102 19.83 7.56 1.22
C GLU A 102 19.62 8.59 0.09
N VAL A 103 18.35 8.83 -0.31
CA VAL A 103 18.03 9.59 -1.53
C VAL A 103 17.66 11.05 -1.28
N HIS A 104 17.31 11.41 -0.04
CA HIS A 104 16.91 12.74 0.38
C HIS A 104 17.27 12.95 1.87
N PRO A 105 18.57 12.94 2.24
CA PRO A 105 19.00 13.05 3.63
C PRO A 105 18.58 14.39 4.24
N ARG A 106 18.23 14.35 5.55
CA ARG A 106 17.85 15.55 6.31
C ARG A 106 19.04 16.52 6.44
N GLY A 107 18.76 17.82 6.35
CA GLY A 107 19.79 18.86 6.42
C GLY A 107 20.59 18.90 7.71
N ASN A 108 20.04 18.35 8.81
CA ASN A 108 20.70 18.26 10.13
C ASN A 108 21.50 16.96 10.31
N GLY A 109 21.55 16.07 9.30
CA GLY A 109 22.25 14.78 9.36
C GLY A 109 21.57 13.70 10.22
N ALA A 110 20.40 13.99 10.79
CA ALA A 110 19.64 13.02 11.58
C ALA A 110 18.87 12.05 10.67
N THR A 111 18.71 10.79 11.11
CA THR A 111 17.88 9.81 10.40
C THR A 111 16.38 10.12 10.51
N TYR A 112 15.62 9.83 9.48
CA TYR A 112 14.15 9.92 9.50
C TYR A 112 13.51 8.97 10.51
N LYS A 113 14.17 7.89 10.92
CA LYS A 113 13.69 6.98 11.98
C LYS A 113 13.47 7.68 13.32
N GLN A 114 14.16 8.79 13.59
CA GLN A 114 13.95 9.58 14.80
C GLN A 114 12.60 10.29 14.86
N LEU A 115 11.89 10.37 13.73
CA LEU A 115 10.54 10.94 13.66
C LEU A 115 9.45 9.92 14.01
N ILE A 116 9.79 8.63 14.20
CA ILE A 116 8.82 7.60 14.54
C ILE A 116 8.27 7.85 15.94
N GLU A 117 6.94 7.92 16.05
CA GLU A 117 6.21 8.12 17.29
C GLU A 117 5.14 7.04 17.44
N PHE A 118 5.16 6.32 18.58
CA PHE A 118 4.13 5.32 18.87
C PHE A 118 2.92 6.02 19.49
N VAL A 119 1.74 5.80 18.89
CA VAL A 119 0.49 6.38 19.34
C VAL A 119 -0.49 5.28 19.75
N GLU A 120 -1.57 5.66 20.46
CA GLU A 120 -2.62 4.72 20.86
C GLU A 120 -3.17 3.93 19.66
N ASP A 121 -3.37 2.62 19.85
CA ASP A 121 -3.88 1.77 18.77
C ASP A 121 -5.36 2.06 18.51
N ARG A 122 -5.77 1.81 17.29
CA ARG A 122 -7.17 2.00 16.89
C ARG A 122 -8.00 0.78 17.29
N ALA A 123 -9.24 1.00 17.71
CA ALA A 123 -10.20 -0.07 17.98
C ALA A 123 -10.39 -0.96 16.74
N GLY A 124 -10.40 -2.28 16.94
CA GLY A 124 -10.61 -3.25 15.86
C GLY A 124 -9.47 -3.32 14.84
N HIS A 125 -8.25 -3.01 15.24
CA HIS A 125 -7.08 -3.09 14.34
C HIS A 125 -6.67 -4.53 14.09
N ASP A 126 -6.92 -5.05 12.89
CA ASP A 126 -6.57 -6.41 12.50
C ASP A 126 -5.08 -6.70 12.70
N LYS A 127 -4.77 -7.78 13.42
CA LYS A 127 -3.39 -8.19 13.69
C LYS A 127 -2.64 -8.60 12.42
N ARG A 128 -3.27 -9.39 11.56
CA ARG A 128 -2.68 -9.86 10.30
C ARG A 128 -3.72 -9.91 9.21
N TYR A 129 -3.36 -9.36 8.06
CA TYR A 129 -4.14 -9.42 6.84
C TYR A 129 -3.21 -9.80 5.68
N ALA A 130 -3.39 -11.03 5.18
CA ALA A 130 -2.62 -11.57 4.07
C ALA A 130 -3.54 -12.40 3.18
N ILE A 131 -3.12 -12.64 1.93
CA ILE A 131 -3.94 -13.32 0.93
C ILE A 131 -3.15 -14.45 0.28
N ASP A 132 -3.80 -15.56 0.00
CA ASP A 132 -3.22 -16.67 -0.75
C ASP A 132 -3.47 -16.48 -2.25
N ALA A 133 -2.41 -16.20 -2.99
CA ALA A 133 -2.42 -16.00 -4.44
C ALA A 133 -2.09 -17.26 -5.25
N THR A 134 -1.99 -18.43 -4.62
CA THR A 134 -1.60 -19.69 -5.28
C THR A 134 -2.45 -20.00 -6.52
N LYS A 135 -3.76 -19.75 -6.46
CA LYS A 135 -4.66 -20.04 -7.57
C LYS A 135 -4.36 -19.24 -8.83
N ILE A 136 -4.11 -17.93 -8.72
CA ILE A 136 -3.79 -17.11 -9.90
C ILE A 136 -2.46 -17.54 -10.50
N THR A 137 -1.47 -17.83 -9.67
CA THR A 137 -0.17 -18.33 -10.12
C THR A 137 -0.32 -19.65 -10.88
N GLN A 138 -1.03 -20.62 -10.32
CA GLN A 138 -1.17 -21.95 -10.95
C GLN A 138 -2.06 -21.94 -12.20
N ARG A 139 -3.12 -21.11 -12.22
CA ARG A 139 -4.11 -21.12 -13.29
C ARG A 139 -3.82 -20.15 -14.41
N LEU A 140 -3.23 -19.00 -14.09
CA LEU A 140 -2.97 -17.94 -15.07
C LEU A 140 -1.48 -17.69 -15.28
N GLY A 141 -0.59 -18.30 -14.49
CA GLY A 141 0.87 -18.13 -14.59
C GLY A 141 1.38 -16.79 -14.05
N TRP A 142 0.53 -16.03 -13.32
CA TRP A 142 0.92 -14.75 -12.77
C TRP A 142 1.63 -14.89 -11.41
N GLN A 143 2.64 -14.08 -11.21
CA GLN A 143 3.27 -13.83 -9.91
C GLN A 143 3.81 -12.40 -9.89
N PRO A 144 3.92 -11.76 -8.71
CA PRO A 144 4.47 -10.41 -8.62
C PRO A 144 5.93 -10.41 -9.11
N SER A 145 6.28 -9.41 -9.90
CA SER A 145 7.63 -9.21 -10.43
C SER A 145 8.47 -8.31 -9.53
N GLU A 146 7.81 -7.42 -8.78
CA GLU A 146 8.46 -6.43 -7.94
C GLU A 146 8.63 -6.93 -6.50
N ASN A 147 9.84 -6.89 -5.97
CA ASN A 147 10.07 -7.15 -4.56
C ASN A 147 9.82 -5.88 -3.72
N PHE A 148 9.53 -6.07 -2.42
CA PHE A 148 9.14 -4.97 -1.55
C PHE A 148 10.20 -3.86 -1.45
N ALA A 149 11.48 -4.19 -1.34
CA ALA A 149 12.55 -3.20 -1.18
C ALA A 149 12.70 -2.31 -2.43
N ALA A 150 12.66 -2.91 -3.63
CA ALA A 150 12.72 -2.17 -4.88
C ALA A 150 11.43 -1.35 -5.10
N GLY A 151 10.26 -1.90 -4.81
CA GLY A 151 8.97 -1.21 -4.93
C GLY A 151 8.86 0.00 -3.99
N ILE A 152 9.32 -0.11 -2.73
CA ILE A 152 9.37 1.03 -1.79
C ILE A 152 10.31 2.11 -2.31
N ARG A 153 11.49 1.76 -2.82
CA ARG A 153 12.42 2.73 -3.40
C ARG A 153 11.80 3.48 -4.59
N LYS A 154 11.19 2.76 -5.52
CA LYS A 154 10.46 3.36 -6.66
C LYS A 154 9.36 4.30 -6.17
N THR A 155 8.60 3.88 -5.16
CA THR A 155 7.51 4.68 -4.59
C THR A 155 8.02 5.97 -3.97
N VAL A 156 9.03 5.90 -3.10
CA VAL A 156 9.64 7.10 -2.48
C VAL A 156 10.17 8.06 -3.56
N GLN A 157 10.92 7.54 -4.53
CA GLN A 157 11.45 8.35 -5.64
C GLN A 157 10.34 9.01 -6.44
N TRP A 158 9.23 8.29 -6.69
CA TRP A 158 8.09 8.85 -7.40
C TRP A 158 7.49 10.06 -6.65
N TYR A 159 7.27 9.95 -5.31
CA TYR A 159 6.75 11.07 -4.52
C TYR A 159 7.69 12.26 -4.51
N LEU A 160 9.00 12.04 -4.44
CA LEU A 160 10.00 13.11 -4.53
C LEU A 160 9.99 13.83 -5.88
N GLN A 161 9.75 13.10 -6.98
CA GLN A 161 9.78 13.63 -8.34
C GLN A 161 8.44 14.21 -8.81
N ASN A 162 7.34 13.98 -8.10
CA ASN A 162 6.00 14.40 -8.52
C ASN A 162 5.27 15.27 -7.47
N PRO A 163 5.90 16.34 -6.96
CA PRO A 163 5.28 17.23 -5.98
C PRO A 163 4.00 17.89 -6.53
N ASP A 164 3.95 18.21 -7.81
CA ASP A 164 2.80 18.84 -8.47
C ASP A 164 1.53 17.97 -8.42
N TRP A 165 1.67 16.65 -8.22
CA TRP A 165 0.53 15.76 -8.08
C TRP A 165 -0.04 15.76 -6.65
N TRP A 166 0.79 15.65 -5.62
CA TRP A 166 0.33 15.47 -4.25
C TRP A 166 0.17 16.78 -3.46
N GLN A 167 0.94 17.84 -3.77
CA GLN A 167 0.84 19.14 -3.07
C GLN A 167 -0.57 19.75 -3.16
N PRO A 168 -1.27 19.79 -4.32
CA PRO A 168 -2.64 20.30 -4.39
C PRO A 168 -3.63 19.47 -3.56
N ILE A 169 -3.40 18.14 -3.43
CA ILE A 169 -4.23 17.27 -2.61
C ILE A 169 -4.10 17.64 -1.14
N GLN A 170 -2.87 17.85 -0.66
CA GLN A 170 -2.62 18.27 0.73
C GLN A 170 -3.14 19.69 1.00
N ALA A 171 -3.01 20.61 0.07
CA ALA A 171 -3.44 21.99 0.24
C ALA A 171 -4.98 22.16 0.25
N SER A 172 -5.74 21.33 -0.47
CA SER A 172 -7.17 21.55 -0.69
C SER A 172 -8.10 20.48 -0.13
N LYS A 173 -7.64 19.23 0.00
CA LYS A 173 -8.52 18.09 0.31
C LYS A 173 -8.10 17.30 1.55
N TYR A 174 -6.83 17.28 1.88
CA TYR A 174 -6.32 16.40 2.91
C TYR A 174 -5.05 16.95 3.58
N HIS A 175 -5.15 17.35 4.83
CA HIS A 175 -4.04 17.94 5.61
C HIS A 175 -3.28 16.91 6.48
N GLY A 176 -3.36 15.61 6.15
CA GLY A 176 -2.70 14.55 6.93
C GLY A 176 -3.47 14.12 8.19
N GLN A 177 -4.74 14.55 8.34
CA GLN A 177 -5.60 14.13 9.44
C GLN A 177 -6.16 12.73 9.22
N ARG A 178 -6.53 12.07 10.31
CA ARG A 178 -7.21 10.77 10.25
C ARG A 178 -8.64 10.96 9.73
N LEU A 179 -8.96 10.33 8.58
CA LEU A 179 -10.33 10.35 8.06
C LEU A 179 -11.24 9.39 8.84
N GLY A 180 -12.52 9.78 8.97
CA GLY A 180 -13.54 8.96 9.62
C GLY A 180 -13.59 9.04 11.15
N VAL A 181 -12.81 9.90 11.77
CA VAL A 181 -12.96 10.25 13.19
C VAL A 181 -13.75 11.55 13.29
N LYS A 182 -14.87 11.54 14.02
CA LYS A 182 -15.55 12.80 14.40
C LYS A 182 -14.62 13.54 15.35
N GLU A 183 -14.27 14.76 15.01
CA GLU A 183 -13.68 15.70 15.98
C GLU A 183 -14.68 15.85 17.13
N GLN A 184 -14.21 15.57 18.36
CA GLN A 184 -14.97 15.77 19.60
C GLN A 184 -14.93 17.25 19.99
#